data_71ed2565b10aacb0cee883732c96cbcc
#
_entry.id   71ed2565b10aacb0cee883732c96cbcc
#
_cell.length_a   1.000
_cell.length_b   1.000
_cell.length_c   1.000
_cell.angle_alpha   90.00
_cell.angle_beta   90.00
_cell.angle_gamma   90.00
#
_symmetry.space_group_name_H-M   'P 1'
#
loop_
_entity.id
_entity.type
_entity.pdbx_description
1 polymer ?
#
loop_
_entity_poly.entity_id
_entity_poly.type
_entity_poly.pdbx_seq_one_letter_code
_entity_poly.pdbx_strand_id
1 'polypeptide(L)'
;MQLSEAKEAWKVLAPDCADEPIAEAMRLRRCRHLRVVQTQNTITAIDAVWRVCSFEEDDAQTLGALWPLIDGTRTVADLMRCCHWDGVRTREMLQSLYEHGLVVNASGTPVPPLAFHDHAISIGKMWVSLLTEKTGLSQALASAQMTQRLLLGWLLDRYHYVAGTASHVSCAIANAPNQRLELMLSEHLSEEYWHAMWLASGLRAAGLSDRDIKASLPLPATLGAINFLRWIASTNILGYFLTLGVRESHAAESQGQEREIWQRWESSHLLPQEALAPYRDHKLLDMEHDHGSISAEVFVDLAPVVETQQQALLCVLTHFARLTAEASAAVLRYYDDVSNPIVCLPTWD
;
A
#
# COMPACT_ATOMS: atom_id res chain seq x y z
N MET A 1 -9.45 -13.66 -4.26
CA MET A 1 -8.25 -13.99 -5.04
C MET A 1 -7.71 -15.29 -4.50
N GLN A 2 -7.49 -16.26 -5.37
CA GLN A 2 -6.89 -17.52 -5.03
C GLN A 2 -5.39 -17.34 -4.86
N LEU A 3 -4.73 -18.19 -4.06
CA LEU A 3 -3.26 -18.12 -3.87
C LEU A 3 -2.48 -18.23 -5.18
N SER A 4 -3.02 -18.98 -6.17
CA SER A 4 -2.47 -19.09 -7.53
C SER A 4 -2.55 -17.79 -8.32
N GLU A 5 -3.68 -17.08 -8.24
CA GLU A 5 -3.87 -15.76 -8.87
C GLU A 5 -3.02 -14.70 -8.17
N ALA A 6 -2.82 -14.84 -6.85
CA ALA A 6 -1.91 -13.99 -6.11
C ALA A 6 -0.45 -14.21 -6.53
N LYS A 7 -0.03 -15.44 -6.81
CA LYS A 7 1.31 -15.74 -7.33
C LYS A 7 1.56 -15.15 -8.72
N GLU A 8 0.56 -15.16 -9.61
CA GLU A 8 0.70 -14.54 -10.93
C GLU A 8 0.71 -13.02 -10.84
N ALA A 9 -0.21 -12.42 -10.06
CA ALA A 9 -0.21 -11.00 -9.80
C ALA A 9 1.08 -10.53 -9.11
N TRP A 10 1.63 -11.33 -8.20
CA TRP A 10 2.90 -11.08 -7.52
C TRP A 10 4.09 -11.03 -8.48
N LYS A 11 4.22 -12.00 -9.39
CA LYS A 11 5.29 -12.03 -10.40
C LYS A 11 5.28 -10.81 -11.32
N VAL A 12 4.10 -10.24 -11.55
CA VAL A 12 3.94 -9.01 -12.34
C VAL A 12 4.33 -7.76 -11.53
N LEU A 13 4.02 -7.73 -10.22
CA LEU A 13 4.20 -6.54 -9.36
C LEU A 13 5.60 -6.44 -8.71
N ALA A 14 6.33 -7.55 -8.62
CA ALA A 14 7.65 -7.61 -8.00
C ALA A 14 8.54 -8.66 -8.68
N PRO A 15 8.92 -8.44 -9.96
CA PRO A 15 9.71 -9.40 -10.73
C PRO A 15 11.10 -9.66 -10.15
N ASP A 16 11.65 -8.69 -9.40
CA ASP A 16 13.01 -8.72 -8.85
C ASP A 16 13.10 -9.14 -7.36
N CYS A 17 11.95 -9.34 -6.69
CA CYS A 17 11.97 -9.94 -5.36
C CYS A 17 12.27 -11.42 -5.53
N ALA A 18 13.56 -11.71 -5.60
CA ALA A 18 14.11 -13.03 -5.76
C ALA A 18 13.38 -14.01 -4.84
N ASP A 19 12.89 -15.07 -5.46
CA ASP A 19 12.44 -16.31 -4.85
C ASP A 19 13.57 -16.91 -3.99
N GLU A 20 14.03 -16.23 -2.93
CA GLU A 20 14.84 -16.90 -1.94
C GLU A 20 13.92 -17.90 -1.21
N PRO A 21 14.06 -19.17 -1.49
CA PRO A 21 13.21 -20.18 -0.87
C PRO A 21 13.42 -20.13 0.64
N ILE A 22 12.34 -20.22 1.40
CA ILE A 22 12.44 -20.33 2.86
C ILE A 22 13.36 -21.50 3.21
N ALA A 23 14.39 -21.21 4.01
CA ALA A 23 15.35 -22.23 4.43
C ALA A 23 14.66 -23.27 5.33
N GLU A 24 15.02 -24.55 5.18
CA GLU A 24 14.44 -25.63 6.00
C GLU A 24 14.65 -25.46 7.50
N ALA A 25 15.74 -24.79 7.90
CA ALA A 25 16.06 -24.47 9.28
C ALA A 25 15.27 -23.25 9.80
N MET A 26 14.59 -22.49 8.93
CA MET A 26 13.83 -21.32 9.33
C MET A 26 12.63 -21.74 10.19
N ARG A 27 12.35 -20.95 11.22
CA ARG A 27 11.12 -21.08 12.03
C ARG A 27 10.17 -19.97 11.63
N LEU A 28 8.91 -20.31 11.42
CA LEU A 28 7.90 -19.34 11.02
C LEU A 28 6.91 -19.13 12.17
N ARG A 29 6.49 -17.87 12.36
CA ARG A 29 5.46 -17.47 13.30
C ARG A 29 4.40 -16.64 12.60
N ARG A 30 3.14 -16.88 12.95
CA ARG A 30 1.98 -16.13 12.45
C ARG A 30 2.07 -14.66 12.87
N CYS A 31 1.73 -13.76 11.98
CA CYS A 31 1.57 -12.35 12.31
C CYS A 31 0.38 -12.16 13.25
N ARG A 32 0.57 -11.46 14.37
CA ARG A 32 -0.43 -11.35 15.45
C ARG A 32 -1.63 -10.48 15.10
N HIS A 33 -1.48 -9.58 14.14
CA HIS A 33 -2.54 -8.66 13.72
C HIS A 33 -3.54 -9.28 12.73
N LEU A 34 -3.32 -10.54 12.33
CA LEU A 34 -4.17 -11.23 11.37
C LEU A 34 -5.35 -11.91 12.07
N ARG A 35 -6.51 -11.85 11.42
CA ARG A 35 -7.69 -12.64 11.78
C ARG A 35 -7.84 -13.80 10.81
N VAL A 36 -8.17 -14.95 11.36
CA VAL A 36 -8.39 -16.18 10.58
C VAL A 36 -9.87 -16.50 10.59
N VAL A 37 -10.43 -16.72 9.41
CA VAL A 37 -11.79 -17.25 9.26
C VAL A 37 -11.66 -18.76 9.18
N GLN A 38 -12.06 -19.44 10.25
CA GLN A 38 -11.93 -20.88 10.40
C GLN A 38 -13.30 -21.50 10.65
N THR A 39 -13.57 -22.60 9.97
CA THR A 39 -14.74 -23.44 10.18
C THR A 39 -14.24 -24.86 10.45
N GLN A 40 -14.45 -25.39 11.67
CA GLN A 40 -13.88 -26.64 12.12
C GLN A 40 -12.35 -26.69 11.93
N ASN A 41 -11.84 -27.55 11.06
CA ASN A 41 -10.42 -27.72 10.78
C ASN A 41 -9.95 -27.05 9.49
N THR A 42 -10.80 -26.19 8.90
CA THR A 42 -10.56 -25.56 7.60
C THR A 42 -10.41 -24.06 7.78
N ILE A 43 -9.32 -23.47 7.27
CA ILE A 43 -9.12 -22.03 7.22
C ILE A 43 -9.52 -21.54 5.83
N THR A 44 -10.66 -20.89 5.73
CA THR A 44 -11.21 -20.44 4.46
C THR A 44 -10.72 -19.06 4.05
N ALA A 45 -10.26 -18.25 5.00
CA ALA A 45 -9.65 -16.96 4.70
C ALA A 45 -8.74 -16.46 5.83
N ILE A 46 -7.81 -15.60 5.49
CA ILE A 46 -7.03 -14.80 6.45
C ILE A 46 -7.34 -13.34 6.17
N ASP A 47 -7.79 -12.64 7.20
CA ASP A 47 -8.13 -11.23 7.14
C ASP A 47 -7.09 -10.42 7.92
N ALA A 48 -6.47 -9.45 7.24
CA ALA A 48 -5.68 -8.39 7.88
C ALA A 48 -6.53 -7.13 8.05
N VAL A 49 -7.76 -7.25 8.58
CA VAL A 49 -8.85 -6.28 8.67
C VAL A 49 -9.84 -6.37 7.49
N TRP A 50 -9.37 -6.62 6.28
CA TRP A 50 -10.17 -7.00 5.10
C TRP A 50 -9.70 -8.38 4.65
N ARG A 51 -10.58 -9.13 4.00
CA ARG A 51 -10.22 -10.45 3.50
C ARG A 51 -9.09 -10.34 2.48
N VAL A 52 -7.88 -10.69 2.91
CA VAL A 52 -6.67 -10.60 2.09
C VAL A 52 -6.52 -11.85 1.23
N CYS A 53 -6.70 -13.03 1.83
CA CYS A 53 -6.55 -14.30 1.16
C CYS A 53 -7.77 -15.18 1.37
N SER A 54 -8.22 -15.84 0.31
CA SER A 54 -9.19 -16.93 0.35
C SER A 54 -8.52 -18.19 -0.16
N PHE A 55 -8.87 -19.33 0.39
CA PHE A 55 -8.26 -20.61 0.07
C PHE A 55 -9.31 -21.55 -0.52
N GLU A 56 -8.92 -22.30 -1.54
CA GLU A 56 -9.73 -23.41 -2.06
C GLU A 56 -9.84 -24.53 -1.02
N GLU A 57 -10.78 -25.45 -1.21
CA GLU A 57 -11.13 -26.45 -0.20
C GLU A 57 -9.91 -27.29 0.25
N ASP A 58 -9.09 -27.73 -0.70
CA ASP A 58 -7.88 -28.51 -0.42
C ASP A 58 -6.81 -27.72 0.32
N ASP A 59 -6.57 -26.47 -0.12
CA ASP A 59 -5.61 -25.56 0.53
C ASP A 59 -6.12 -25.08 1.88
N ALA A 60 -7.42 -24.87 2.00
CA ALA A 60 -8.07 -24.46 3.24
C ALA A 60 -7.97 -25.54 4.33
N GLN A 61 -8.09 -26.80 3.97
CA GLN A 61 -7.90 -27.93 4.88
C GLN A 61 -6.43 -28.06 5.28
N THR A 62 -5.53 -27.93 4.30
CA THR A 62 -4.07 -27.91 4.48
C THR A 62 -3.68 -26.86 5.49
N LEU A 63 -4.09 -25.63 5.24
CA LEU A 63 -3.79 -24.51 6.10
C LEU A 63 -4.40 -24.67 7.50
N GLY A 64 -5.60 -25.25 7.60
CA GLY A 64 -6.25 -25.54 8.87
C GLY A 64 -5.42 -26.40 9.80
N ALA A 65 -4.71 -27.39 9.25
CA ALA A 65 -3.82 -28.27 10.02
C ALA A 65 -2.44 -27.63 10.28
N LEU A 66 -1.89 -26.88 9.31
CA LEU A 66 -0.60 -26.19 9.45
C LEU A 66 -0.65 -24.99 10.39
N TRP A 67 -1.71 -24.20 10.31
CA TRP A 67 -1.81 -22.90 10.98
C TRP A 67 -1.54 -22.96 12.49
N PRO A 68 -2.11 -23.92 13.26
CA PRO A 68 -1.79 -24.05 14.67
C PRO A 68 -0.31 -24.34 14.96
N LEU A 69 0.38 -25.02 14.02
CA LEU A 69 1.76 -25.43 14.17
C LEU A 69 2.77 -24.31 13.83
N ILE A 70 2.34 -23.27 13.14
CA ILE A 70 3.16 -22.09 12.78
C ILE A 70 3.23 -21.14 13.99
N ASP A 71 3.85 -21.57 15.06
CA ASP A 71 3.94 -20.85 16.34
C ASP A 71 5.35 -20.30 16.66
N GLY A 72 6.30 -20.49 15.75
CA GLY A 72 7.71 -20.11 15.89
C GLY A 72 8.57 -21.12 16.61
N THR A 73 8.02 -22.29 17.02
CA THR A 73 8.78 -23.33 17.72
C THR A 73 9.35 -24.36 16.76
N ARG A 74 8.67 -24.62 15.64
CA ARG A 74 9.02 -25.63 14.64
C ARG A 74 9.76 -25.01 13.47
N THR A 75 10.75 -25.73 12.95
CA THR A 75 11.39 -25.37 11.69
C THR A 75 10.47 -25.69 10.49
N VAL A 76 10.75 -25.10 9.33
CA VAL A 76 10.06 -25.45 8.08
C VAL A 76 10.16 -26.95 7.80
N ALA A 77 11.35 -27.56 8.02
CA ALA A 77 11.52 -29.01 7.89
C ALA A 77 10.64 -29.80 8.86
N ASP A 78 10.44 -29.32 10.10
CA ASP A 78 9.53 -29.97 11.06
C ASP A 78 8.07 -29.85 10.61
N LEU A 79 7.66 -28.67 10.13
CA LEU A 79 6.31 -28.43 9.62
C LEU A 79 6.00 -29.33 8.43
N MET A 80 6.95 -29.48 7.50
CA MET A 80 6.82 -30.39 6.37
C MET A 80 6.65 -31.86 6.80
N ARG A 81 7.33 -32.28 7.88
CA ARG A 81 7.21 -33.65 8.42
C ARG A 81 5.93 -33.90 9.21
N CYS A 82 5.41 -32.86 9.87
CA CYS A 82 4.18 -32.98 10.67
C CYS A 82 2.91 -33.05 9.80
N CYS A 83 2.99 -32.66 8.55
CA CYS A 83 1.87 -32.70 7.62
C CYS A 83 1.93 -34.01 6.81
N HIS A 84 0.84 -34.74 6.79
CA HIS A 84 0.73 -35.99 6.00
C HIS A 84 0.64 -35.73 4.48
N TRP A 85 1.12 -34.56 4.04
CA TRP A 85 1.05 -34.12 2.66
C TRP A 85 2.39 -34.15 1.95
N ASP A 86 2.31 -34.02 0.64
CA ASP A 86 3.48 -33.80 -0.18
C ASP A 86 4.30 -32.63 0.37
N GLY A 87 5.56 -32.91 0.70
CA GLY A 87 6.48 -31.93 1.24
C GLY A 87 6.66 -30.72 0.31
N VAL A 88 6.52 -30.89 -1.00
CA VAL A 88 6.58 -29.80 -1.98
C VAL A 88 5.41 -28.84 -1.78
N ARG A 89 4.17 -29.34 -1.72
CA ARG A 89 2.97 -28.51 -1.52
C ARG A 89 2.99 -27.78 -0.17
N THR A 90 3.45 -28.48 0.90
CA THR A 90 3.60 -27.85 2.21
C THR A 90 4.62 -26.70 2.17
N ARG A 91 5.76 -26.89 1.50
CA ARG A 91 6.78 -25.86 1.32
C ARG A 91 6.23 -24.68 0.53
N GLU A 92 5.56 -24.93 -0.58
CA GLU A 92 4.93 -23.89 -1.40
C GLU A 92 3.91 -23.06 -0.61
N MET A 93 3.09 -23.70 0.22
CA MET A 93 2.16 -23.01 1.10
C MET A 93 2.89 -22.13 2.11
N LEU A 94 3.92 -22.65 2.80
CA LEU A 94 4.70 -21.89 3.77
C LEU A 94 5.45 -20.73 3.11
N GLN A 95 6.02 -20.94 1.92
CA GLN A 95 6.67 -19.92 1.12
C GLN A 95 5.68 -18.82 0.78
N SER A 96 4.50 -19.19 0.28
CA SER A 96 3.45 -18.23 -0.06
C SER A 96 2.97 -17.43 1.16
N LEU A 97 2.80 -18.05 2.33
CA LEU A 97 2.44 -17.34 3.56
C LEU A 97 3.51 -16.32 3.95
N TYR A 98 4.79 -16.65 3.76
CA TYR A 98 5.91 -15.76 4.05
C TYR A 98 5.98 -14.59 3.07
N GLU A 99 5.91 -14.86 1.77
CA GLU A 99 5.90 -13.86 0.69
C GLU A 99 4.74 -12.86 0.83
N HIS A 100 3.58 -13.32 1.33
CA HIS A 100 2.42 -12.48 1.56
C HIS A 100 2.43 -11.76 2.93
N GLY A 101 3.50 -11.90 3.71
CA GLY A 101 3.61 -11.25 5.01
C GLY A 101 2.61 -11.77 6.06
N LEU A 102 2.09 -12.99 5.88
CA LEU A 102 1.16 -13.61 6.82
C LEU A 102 1.90 -14.31 7.97
N VAL A 103 3.16 -14.62 7.75
CA VAL A 103 4.08 -15.16 8.73
C VAL A 103 5.43 -14.44 8.69
N VAL A 104 6.18 -14.48 9.77
CA VAL A 104 7.51 -13.88 9.91
C VAL A 104 8.54 -14.91 10.31
N ASN A 105 9.82 -14.61 10.09
CA ASN A 105 10.93 -15.41 10.55
C ASN A 105 11.09 -15.31 12.07
N ALA A 106 10.87 -16.41 12.76
CA ALA A 106 11.00 -16.56 14.21
C ALA A 106 12.20 -17.42 14.64
N SER A 107 13.17 -17.63 13.76
CA SER A 107 14.35 -18.47 14.05
C SER A 107 15.28 -17.88 15.13
N GLY A 108 15.00 -16.66 15.57
CA GLY A 108 15.89 -15.89 16.43
C GLY A 108 17.10 -15.29 15.70
N THR A 109 17.31 -15.64 14.44
CA THR A 109 18.32 -14.99 13.58
C THR A 109 17.71 -13.73 13.00
N PRO A 110 18.24 -12.55 13.35
CA PRO A 110 17.76 -11.29 12.77
C PRO A 110 17.97 -11.27 11.25
N VAL A 111 17.02 -10.64 10.55
CA VAL A 111 17.09 -10.51 9.08
C VAL A 111 17.96 -9.28 8.72
N PRO A 112 18.82 -9.37 7.68
CA PRO A 112 19.55 -8.21 7.18
C PRO A 112 18.57 -7.06 6.85
N PRO A 113 18.88 -5.81 7.25
CA PRO A 113 17.91 -4.71 7.16
C PRO A 113 17.41 -4.44 5.74
N LEU A 114 18.30 -4.40 4.76
CA LEU A 114 17.91 -4.16 3.36
C LEU A 114 17.08 -5.32 2.79
N ALA A 115 17.43 -6.57 3.10
CA ALA A 115 16.63 -7.72 2.67
C ALA A 115 15.21 -7.68 3.29
N PHE A 116 15.10 -7.23 4.56
CA PHE A 116 13.78 -7.00 5.15
C PHE A 116 13.05 -5.83 4.51
N HIS A 117 13.74 -4.72 4.21
CA HIS A 117 13.16 -3.56 3.52
C HIS A 117 12.52 -4.00 2.20
N ASP A 118 13.29 -4.67 1.33
CA ASP A 118 12.82 -5.08 0.00
C ASP A 118 11.61 -6.02 0.08
N HIS A 119 11.67 -6.98 0.99
CA HIS A 119 10.56 -7.88 1.28
C HIS A 119 9.31 -7.12 1.80
N ALA A 120 9.49 -6.16 2.71
CA ALA A 120 8.40 -5.38 3.28
C ALA A 120 7.76 -4.44 2.24
N ILE A 121 8.57 -3.79 1.37
CA ILE A 121 8.07 -2.97 0.26
C ILE A 121 7.23 -3.81 -0.69
N SER A 122 7.71 -4.97 -1.05
CA SER A 122 6.99 -5.91 -1.89
C SER A 122 5.63 -6.29 -1.32
N ILE A 123 5.59 -6.69 -0.06
CA ILE A 123 4.34 -7.00 0.67
C ILE A 123 3.42 -5.78 0.70
N GLY A 124 3.94 -4.59 1.02
CA GLY A 124 3.16 -3.37 1.09
C GLY A 124 2.51 -3.01 -0.25
N LYS A 125 3.25 -3.08 -1.35
CA LYS A 125 2.74 -2.86 -2.71
C LYS A 125 1.65 -3.84 -3.09
N MET A 126 1.89 -5.12 -2.85
CA MET A 126 0.90 -6.18 -3.10
C MET A 126 -0.40 -5.89 -2.33
N TRP A 127 -0.34 -5.58 -1.05
CA TRP A 127 -1.54 -5.32 -0.25
C TRP A 127 -2.28 -4.07 -0.69
N VAL A 128 -1.55 -2.98 -0.99
CA VAL A 128 -2.17 -1.75 -1.52
C VAL A 128 -2.90 -2.06 -2.83
N SER A 129 -2.25 -2.76 -3.77
CA SER A 129 -2.86 -3.13 -5.05
C SER A 129 -4.11 -3.96 -4.86
N LEU A 130 -4.02 -5.07 -4.11
CA LEU A 130 -5.12 -5.99 -3.87
C LEU A 130 -6.34 -5.34 -3.20
N LEU A 131 -6.08 -4.52 -2.18
CA LEU A 131 -7.17 -3.88 -1.43
C LEU A 131 -7.79 -2.73 -2.24
N THR A 132 -6.99 -1.96 -2.99
CA THR A 132 -7.51 -0.87 -3.84
C THR A 132 -8.33 -1.40 -5.01
N GLU A 133 -7.89 -2.48 -5.64
CA GLU A 133 -8.64 -3.13 -6.71
C GLU A 133 -10.05 -3.55 -6.26
N LYS A 134 -10.17 -4.10 -5.05
CA LYS A 134 -11.46 -4.50 -4.47
C LYS A 134 -12.43 -3.33 -4.23
N THR A 135 -11.96 -2.10 -4.20
CA THR A 135 -12.82 -0.93 -4.02
C THR A 135 -13.66 -0.61 -5.25
N GLY A 136 -13.26 -1.06 -6.42
CA GLY A 136 -13.90 -0.77 -7.70
C GLY A 136 -13.57 0.63 -8.26
N LEU A 137 -12.85 1.49 -7.54
CA LEU A 137 -12.55 2.86 -8.01
C LEU A 137 -11.75 2.84 -9.31
N SER A 138 -10.68 2.06 -9.39
CA SER A 138 -9.85 1.95 -10.59
C SER A 138 -10.65 1.47 -11.80
N GLN A 139 -11.55 0.50 -11.60
CA GLN A 139 -12.45 -0.01 -12.65
C GLN A 139 -13.45 1.05 -13.07
N ALA A 140 -14.03 1.81 -12.12
CA ALA A 140 -14.95 2.89 -12.44
C ALA A 140 -14.27 4.01 -13.24
N LEU A 141 -13.05 4.42 -12.84
CA LEU A 141 -12.25 5.43 -13.53
C LEU A 141 -11.74 4.95 -14.92
N ALA A 142 -11.59 3.64 -15.11
CA ALA A 142 -11.20 3.04 -16.39
C ALA A 142 -12.40 2.71 -17.30
N SER A 143 -13.63 2.78 -16.80
CA SER A 143 -14.82 2.38 -17.54
C SER A 143 -15.26 3.43 -18.57
N ALA A 144 -15.99 2.98 -19.60
CA ALA A 144 -16.65 3.89 -20.54
C ALA A 144 -17.82 4.67 -19.89
N GLN A 145 -18.24 4.29 -18.69
CA GLN A 145 -19.31 4.93 -17.91
C GLN A 145 -18.77 5.92 -16.87
N MET A 146 -17.46 6.21 -16.89
CA MET A 146 -16.86 7.23 -16.02
C MET A 146 -17.59 8.56 -16.20
N THR A 147 -17.99 9.18 -15.09
CA THR A 147 -18.67 10.48 -15.11
C THR A 147 -17.68 11.62 -14.86
N GLN A 148 -17.99 12.82 -15.39
CA GLN A 148 -17.24 14.04 -15.10
C GLN A 148 -17.15 14.28 -13.58
N ARG A 149 -18.23 14.01 -12.85
CA ARG A 149 -18.32 14.16 -11.41
C ARG A 149 -17.33 13.27 -10.67
N LEU A 150 -17.27 11.98 -11.02
CA LEU A 150 -16.34 11.03 -10.39
C LEU A 150 -14.89 11.42 -10.67
N LEU A 151 -14.58 11.78 -11.92
CA LEU A 151 -13.22 12.19 -12.30
C LEU A 151 -12.80 13.46 -11.57
N LEU A 152 -13.64 14.49 -11.56
CA LEU A 152 -13.37 15.75 -10.83
C LEU A 152 -13.22 15.50 -9.32
N GLY A 153 -14.08 14.67 -8.75
CA GLY A 153 -14.02 14.30 -7.34
C GLY A 153 -12.73 13.57 -6.99
N TRP A 154 -12.29 12.65 -7.85
CA TRP A 154 -10.99 11.98 -7.69
C TRP A 154 -9.82 12.99 -7.74
N LEU A 155 -9.84 13.94 -8.68
CA LEU A 155 -8.83 14.99 -8.76
C LEU A 155 -8.80 15.84 -7.47
N LEU A 156 -9.97 16.22 -6.96
CA LEU A 156 -10.08 17.03 -5.74
C LEU A 156 -9.55 16.25 -4.50
N ASP A 157 -9.91 14.98 -4.36
CA ASP A 157 -9.42 14.16 -3.26
C ASP A 157 -7.90 13.93 -3.36
N ARG A 158 -7.37 13.71 -4.58
CA ARG A 158 -5.94 13.61 -4.83
C ARG A 158 -5.19 14.89 -4.48
N TYR A 159 -5.75 16.05 -4.83
CA TYR A 159 -5.20 17.34 -4.40
C TYR A 159 -5.05 17.43 -2.88
N HIS A 160 -6.08 17.03 -2.13
CA HIS A 160 -6.02 17.04 -0.66
C HIS A 160 -4.97 16.07 -0.11
N TYR A 161 -4.86 14.89 -0.70
CA TYR A 161 -3.85 13.92 -0.30
C TYR A 161 -2.44 14.46 -0.49
N VAL A 162 -2.14 15.03 -1.67
CA VAL A 162 -0.84 15.66 -1.97
C VAL A 162 -0.59 16.90 -1.10
N ALA A 163 -1.60 17.74 -0.88
CA ALA A 163 -1.47 18.89 0.04
C ALA A 163 -1.16 18.45 1.49
N GLY A 164 -1.59 17.25 1.88
CA GLY A 164 -1.27 16.64 3.17
C GLY A 164 0.20 16.23 3.32
N THR A 165 0.94 16.06 2.23
CA THR A 165 2.33 15.58 2.21
C THR A 165 3.24 16.46 3.06
N ALA A 166 3.15 17.78 2.93
CA ALA A 166 3.94 18.71 3.72
C ALA A 166 3.82 18.44 5.23
N SER A 167 2.64 18.07 5.71
CA SER A 167 2.39 17.88 7.14
C SER A 167 3.05 16.60 7.69
N HIS A 168 3.01 15.49 6.96
CA HIS A 168 3.62 14.24 7.45
C HIS A 168 5.13 14.17 7.17
N VAL A 169 5.63 14.76 6.07
CA VAL A 169 7.07 14.86 5.81
C VAL A 169 7.75 15.75 6.84
N SER A 170 7.14 16.91 7.21
CA SER A 170 7.66 17.76 8.28
C SER A 170 7.74 17.01 9.63
N CYS A 171 6.76 16.15 9.95
CA CYS A 171 6.86 15.28 11.13
C CYS A 171 8.01 14.29 11.01
N ALA A 172 8.27 13.73 9.83
CA ALA A 172 9.36 12.80 9.60
C ALA A 172 10.73 13.51 9.71
N ILE A 173 10.87 14.73 9.18
CA ILE A 173 12.08 15.57 9.33
C ILE A 173 12.39 15.77 10.80
N ALA A 174 11.39 16.19 11.61
CA ALA A 174 11.55 16.43 13.03
C ALA A 174 11.94 15.16 13.84
N ASN A 175 11.72 13.96 13.30
CA ASN A 175 12.02 12.68 13.93
C ASN A 175 13.06 11.88 13.16
N ALA A 176 13.77 12.50 12.20
CA ALA A 176 14.82 11.85 11.44
C ALA A 176 15.95 11.37 12.38
N PRO A 177 16.40 10.11 12.24
CA PRO A 177 17.37 9.53 13.18
C PRO A 177 18.79 10.12 13.03
N ASN A 178 19.08 10.80 11.91
CA ASN A 178 20.35 11.45 11.66
C ASN A 178 20.20 12.59 10.64
N GLN A 179 21.23 13.46 10.58
CA GLN A 179 21.25 14.63 9.71
C GLN A 179 21.16 14.28 8.22
N ARG A 180 21.71 13.15 7.78
CA ARG A 180 21.64 12.72 6.38
C ARG A 180 20.18 12.51 5.96
N LEU A 181 19.40 11.77 6.76
CA LEU A 181 17.99 11.52 6.49
C LEU A 181 17.13 12.77 6.65
N GLU A 182 17.48 13.67 7.59
CA GLU A 182 16.85 14.98 7.72
C GLU A 182 17.00 15.81 6.44
N LEU A 183 18.20 15.86 5.85
CA LEU A 183 18.46 16.57 4.60
C LEU A 183 17.69 15.96 3.42
N MET A 184 17.73 14.64 3.26
CA MET A 184 17.01 13.93 2.18
C MET A 184 15.49 14.18 2.27
N LEU A 185 14.91 14.11 3.46
CA LEU A 185 13.49 14.42 3.65
C LEU A 185 13.18 15.90 3.41
N SER A 186 14.11 16.81 3.71
CA SER A 186 13.95 18.25 3.46
C SER A 186 13.99 18.57 1.97
N GLU A 187 14.85 17.89 1.21
CA GLU A 187 14.88 17.96 -0.25
C GLU A 187 13.58 17.44 -0.85
N HIS A 188 13.14 16.25 -0.43
CA HIS A 188 11.86 15.67 -0.83
C HIS A 188 10.68 16.60 -0.50
N LEU A 189 10.64 17.22 0.69
CA LEU A 189 9.62 18.18 1.04
C LEU A 189 9.64 19.43 0.12
N SER A 190 10.84 19.90 -0.25
CA SER A 190 10.97 21.05 -1.14
C SER A 190 10.38 20.78 -2.53
N GLU A 191 10.49 19.56 -3.03
CA GLU A 191 9.90 19.12 -4.29
C GLU A 191 8.38 19.00 -4.16
N GLU A 192 7.91 18.27 -3.14
CA GLU A 192 6.48 18.01 -2.90
C GLU A 192 5.67 19.25 -2.55
N TYR A 193 6.29 20.27 -1.97
CA TYR A 193 5.58 21.46 -1.50
C TYR A 193 4.82 22.21 -2.60
N TRP A 194 5.37 22.23 -3.81
CA TRP A 194 4.78 22.92 -4.96
C TRP A 194 3.73 22.09 -5.69
N HIS A 195 3.72 20.77 -5.52
CA HIS A 195 2.81 19.88 -6.23
C HIS A 195 1.34 20.18 -5.92
N ALA A 196 1.01 20.48 -4.67
CA ALA A 196 -0.36 20.86 -4.31
C ALA A 196 -0.83 22.13 -5.04
N MET A 197 0.05 23.14 -5.18
CA MET A 197 -0.27 24.37 -5.90
C MET A 197 -0.47 24.11 -7.40
N TRP A 198 0.32 23.21 -7.93
CA TRP A 198 0.23 22.77 -9.32
C TRP A 198 -1.08 22.02 -9.58
N LEU A 199 -1.42 21.05 -8.73
CA LEU A 199 -2.70 20.34 -8.82
C LEU A 199 -3.91 21.29 -8.66
N ALA A 200 -3.82 22.31 -7.81
CA ALA A 200 -4.85 23.34 -7.68
C ALA A 200 -5.09 24.11 -9.00
N SER A 201 -4.06 24.27 -9.85
CA SER A 201 -4.26 24.89 -11.18
C SER A 201 -5.14 24.04 -12.08
N GLY A 202 -5.01 22.70 -12.01
CA GLY A 202 -5.89 21.76 -12.72
C GLY A 202 -7.34 21.85 -12.24
N LEU A 203 -7.55 21.97 -10.91
CA LEU A 203 -8.91 22.15 -10.36
C LEU A 203 -9.56 23.45 -10.83
N ARG A 204 -8.79 24.56 -10.95
CA ARG A 204 -9.30 25.81 -11.54
C ARG A 204 -9.69 25.62 -12.99
N ALA A 205 -8.86 24.94 -13.78
CA ALA A 205 -9.18 24.65 -15.19
C ALA A 205 -10.41 23.74 -15.31
N ALA A 206 -10.69 22.90 -14.31
CA ALA A 206 -11.92 22.10 -14.21
C ALA A 206 -13.14 22.92 -13.75
N GLY A 207 -13.00 24.22 -13.47
CA GLY A 207 -14.08 25.14 -13.12
C GLY A 207 -14.30 25.38 -11.62
N LEU A 208 -13.45 24.86 -10.73
CA LEU A 208 -13.52 25.19 -9.31
C LEU A 208 -12.90 26.56 -9.03
N SER A 209 -13.57 27.36 -8.20
CA SER A 209 -13.02 28.66 -7.76
C SER A 209 -11.92 28.47 -6.69
N ASP A 210 -11.05 29.47 -6.53
CA ASP A 210 -10.07 29.48 -5.42
C ASP A 210 -10.74 29.42 -4.05
N ARG A 211 -11.96 29.98 -3.93
CA ARG A 211 -12.75 29.89 -2.71
C ARG A 211 -13.17 28.45 -2.44
N ASP A 212 -13.66 27.74 -3.47
CA ASP A 212 -14.09 26.34 -3.34
C ASP A 212 -12.93 25.44 -2.98
N ILE A 213 -11.79 25.60 -3.64
CA ILE A 213 -10.57 24.81 -3.38
C ILE A 213 -10.08 25.06 -1.94
N LYS A 214 -10.01 26.30 -1.49
CA LYS A 214 -9.56 26.64 -0.13
C LYS A 214 -10.54 26.20 0.97
N ALA A 215 -11.85 26.24 0.69
CA ALA A 215 -12.87 25.84 1.64
C ALA A 215 -13.11 24.32 1.66
N SER A 216 -12.68 23.61 0.61
CA SER A 216 -12.90 22.18 0.53
C SER A 216 -12.11 21.40 1.60
N LEU A 217 -12.71 20.34 2.10
CA LEU A 217 -12.08 19.40 3.01
C LEU A 217 -11.80 18.07 2.29
N PRO A 218 -10.72 17.36 2.65
CA PRO A 218 -10.54 16.00 2.23
C PRO A 218 -11.68 15.12 2.74
N LEU A 219 -12.02 14.07 2.02
CA LEU A 219 -12.93 13.06 2.53
C LEU A 219 -12.40 12.50 3.86
N PRO A 220 -13.28 12.13 4.82
CA PRO A 220 -12.83 11.65 6.14
C PRO A 220 -11.84 10.48 6.07
N ALA A 221 -11.98 9.59 5.10
CA ALA A 221 -11.06 8.46 4.92
C ALA A 221 -9.68 8.93 4.42
N THR A 222 -9.63 9.89 3.50
CA THR A 222 -8.39 10.51 3.00
C THR A 222 -7.69 11.29 4.11
N LEU A 223 -8.44 12.05 4.92
CA LEU A 223 -7.90 12.71 6.11
C LEU A 223 -7.35 11.68 7.10
N GLY A 224 -8.03 10.53 7.27
CA GLY A 224 -7.57 9.43 8.10
C GLY A 224 -6.21 8.87 7.63
N ALA A 225 -6.03 8.68 6.32
CA ALA A 225 -4.77 8.24 5.74
C ALA A 225 -3.63 9.27 5.96
N ILE A 226 -3.89 10.55 5.74
CA ILE A 226 -2.92 11.64 6.00
C ILE A 226 -2.53 11.67 7.49
N ASN A 227 -3.50 11.61 8.39
CA ASN A 227 -3.24 11.61 9.84
C ASN A 227 -2.49 10.37 10.30
N PHE A 228 -2.73 9.21 9.70
CA PHE A 228 -1.95 8.01 9.97
C PHE A 228 -0.49 8.20 9.57
N LEU A 229 -0.19 8.76 8.40
CA LEU A 229 1.18 9.07 7.97
C LEU A 229 1.87 10.03 8.94
N ARG A 230 1.18 11.08 9.41
CA ARG A 230 1.70 11.99 10.44
C ARG A 230 2.01 11.27 11.74
N TRP A 231 1.09 10.40 12.17
CA TRP A 231 1.25 9.66 13.42
C TRP A 231 2.44 8.70 13.35
N ILE A 232 2.59 7.91 12.29
CA ILE A 232 3.74 7.01 12.16
C ILE A 232 5.06 7.76 11.95
N ALA A 233 5.05 8.91 11.27
CA ALA A 233 6.24 9.77 11.14
C ALA A 233 6.77 10.24 12.50
N SER A 234 5.89 10.40 13.51
CA SER A 234 6.29 10.83 14.86
C SER A 234 6.51 9.67 15.84
N THR A 235 5.99 8.47 15.57
CA THR A 235 6.00 7.35 16.54
C THR A 235 6.73 6.11 16.05
N ASN A 236 6.86 5.93 14.74
CA ASN A 236 7.49 4.78 14.10
C ASN A 236 8.14 5.18 12.77
N ILE A 237 9.27 5.86 12.87
CA ILE A 237 9.95 6.43 11.70
C ILE A 237 10.32 5.36 10.64
N LEU A 238 10.70 4.14 11.05
CA LEU A 238 10.98 3.04 10.13
C LEU A 238 9.73 2.64 9.35
N GLY A 239 8.58 2.55 10.03
CA GLY A 239 7.29 2.30 9.41
C GLY A 239 6.91 3.41 8.43
N TYR A 240 7.20 4.68 8.76
CA TYR A 240 7.01 5.81 7.86
C TYR A 240 7.83 5.66 6.57
N PHE A 241 9.13 5.34 6.67
CA PHE A 241 9.99 5.12 5.50
C PHE A 241 9.51 3.95 4.63
N LEU A 242 9.03 2.86 5.24
CA LEU A 242 8.42 1.77 4.46
C LEU A 242 7.17 2.24 3.72
N THR A 243 6.29 3.03 4.34
CA THR A 243 5.12 3.59 3.63
C THR A 243 5.53 4.57 2.53
N LEU A 244 6.61 5.32 2.70
CA LEU A 244 7.19 6.17 1.65
C LEU A 244 7.64 5.31 0.47
N GLY A 245 8.44 4.26 0.70
CA GLY A 245 8.87 3.35 -0.35
C GLY A 245 7.71 2.67 -1.10
N VAL A 246 6.64 2.28 -0.40
CA VAL A 246 5.44 1.71 -1.05
C VAL A 246 4.73 2.74 -1.94
N ARG A 247 4.68 4.01 -1.54
CA ARG A 247 4.01 5.08 -2.29
C ARG A 247 4.80 5.53 -3.52
N GLU A 248 6.11 5.67 -3.37
CA GLU A 248 6.98 6.33 -4.34
C GLU A 248 7.72 5.34 -5.26
N SER A 249 7.78 4.04 -4.92
CA SER A 249 8.40 3.06 -5.81
C SER A 249 7.43 2.64 -6.92
N HIS A 250 7.72 2.98 -8.14
CA HIS A 250 6.94 2.59 -9.32
C HIS A 250 7.69 1.53 -10.12
N ALA A 251 6.99 0.45 -10.50
CA ALA A 251 7.54 -0.51 -11.45
C ALA A 251 7.55 0.10 -12.85
N ALA A 252 8.63 -0.13 -13.62
CA ALA A 252 8.72 0.36 -15.00
C ALA A 252 7.54 -0.10 -15.88
N GLU A 253 6.99 -1.28 -15.60
CA GLU A 253 5.81 -1.84 -16.29
C GLU A 253 4.53 -1.05 -16.03
N SER A 254 4.39 -0.37 -14.89
CA SER A 254 3.23 0.45 -14.59
C SER A 254 3.15 1.73 -15.42
N GLN A 255 4.28 2.19 -15.99
CA GLN A 255 4.33 3.40 -16.82
C GLN A 255 3.46 3.31 -18.08
N GLY A 256 3.43 2.15 -18.70
CA GLY A 256 2.59 1.91 -19.91
C GLY A 256 1.10 2.02 -19.57
N GLN A 257 0.68 1.35 -18.51
CA GLN A 257 -0.72 1.35 -18.06
C GLN A 257 -1.17 2.74 -17.59
N GLU A 258 -0.34 3.47 -16.87
CA GLU A 258 -0.62 4.84 -16.45
C GLU A 258 -0.84 5.76 -17.67
N ARG A 259 0.04 5.70 -18.68
CA ARG A 259 -0.10 6.49 -19.91
C ARG A 259 -1.42 6.19 -20.65
N GLU A 260 -1.82 4.92 -20.72
CA GLU A 260 -3.08 4.52 -21.33
C GLU A 260 -4.30 5.07 -20.58
N ILE A 261 -4.25 5.10 -19.26
CA ILE A 261 -5.31 5.69 -18.42
C ILE A 261 -5.44 7.18 -18.70
N TRP A 262 -4.32 7.92 -18.70
CA TRP A 262 -4.31 9.36 -18.97
C TRP A 262 -4.80 9.67 -20.40
N GLN A 263 -4.35 8.94 -21.42
CA GLN A 263 -4.83 9.10 -22.79
C GLN A 263 -6.34 8.88 -22.90
N ARG A 264 -6.88 7.88 -22.19
CA ARG A 264 -8.32 7.62 -22.14
C ARG A 264 -9.08 8.77 -21.50
N TRP A 265 -8.61 9.33 -20.38
CA TRP A 265 -9.26 10.45 -19.72
C TRP A 265 -9.24 11.72 -20.58
N GLU A 266 -8.12 12.02 -21.22
CA GLU A 266 -8.00 13.12 -22.18
C GLU A 266 -8.94 12.96 -23.37
N SER A 267 -9.04 11.75 -23.90
CA SER A 267 -9.92 11.42 -25.04
C SER A 267 -11.40 11.39 -24.66
N SER A 268 -11.73 11.28 -23.38
CA SER A 268 -13.13 11.26 -22.93
C SER A 268 -13.82 12.63 -23.01
N HIS A 269 -13.04 13.71 -23.06
CA HIS A 269 -13.51 15.11 -23.03
C HIS A 269 -14.43 15.44 -21.83
N LEU A 270 -14.40 14.64 -20.75
CA LEU A 270 -15.16 14.90 -19.52
C LEU A 270 -14.65 16.13 -18.78
N LEU A 271 -13.35 16.39 -18.87
CA LEU A 271 -12.68 17.57 -18.32
C LEU A 271 -11.75 18.18 -19.38
N PRO A 272 -11.45 19.50 -19.31
CA PRO A 272 -10.43 20.12 -20.14
C PRO A 272 -9.06 19.45 -19.95
N GLN A 273 -8.22 19.43 -20.99
CA GLN A 273 -6.86 18.89 -20.89
C GLN A 273 -6.01 19.63 -19.83
N GLU A 274 -6.21 20.92 -19.71
CA GLU A 274 -5.57 21.78 -18.71
C GLU A 274 -5.93 21.38 -17.27
N ALA A 275 -7.05 20.69 -17.07
CA ALA A 275 -7.43 20.16 -15.76
C ALA A 275 -6.68 18.87 -15.45
N LEU A 276 -6.40 18.03 -16.44
CA LEU A 276 -5.75 16.74 -16.29
C LEU A 276 -4.22 16.84 -16.30
N ALA A 277 -3.66 17.77 -17.10
CA ALA A 277 -2.23 17.89 -17.30
C ALA A 277 -1.40 18.01 -16.00
N PRO A 278 -1.75 18.84 -15.00
CA PRO A 278 -0.98 18.93 -13.76
C PRO A 278 -0.90 17.59 -13.00
N TYR A 279 -1.97 16.80 -13.03
CA TYR A 279 -2.03 15.50 -12.34
C TYR A 279 -1.23 14.43 -13.08
N ARG A 280 -1.34 14.40 -14.43
CA ARG A 280 -0.53 13.51 -15.26
C ARG A 280 0.95 13.80 -15.10
N ASP A 281 1.32 15.07 -15.21
CA ASP A 281 2.72 15.49 -15.21
C ASP A 281 3.34 15.31 -13.81
N HIS A 282 2.59 15.54 -12.71
CA HIS A 282 2.97 15.17 -11.36
C HIS A 282 3.30 13.66 -11.26
N LYS A 283 2.39 12.83 -11.76
CA LYS A 283 2.58 11.37 -11.70
C LYS A 283 3.80 10.90 -12.50
N LEU A 284 4.06 11.53 -13.65
CA LEU A 284 5.23 11.21 -14.47
C LEU A 284 6.54 11.65 -13.81
N LEU A 285 6.56 12.82 -13.14
CA LEU A 285 7.70 13.29 -12.37
C LEU A 285 8.02 12.37 -11.18
N ASP A 286 7.01 11.96 -10.40
CA ASP A 286 7.20 11.00 -9.30
C ASP A 286 7.89 9.72 -9.79
N MET A 287 7.60 9.29 -11.03
CA MET A 287 8.21 8.11 -11.64
C MET A 287 9.65 8.33 -12.12
N GLU A 288 10.05 9.57 -12.42
CA GLU A 288 11.41 9.93 -12.86
C GLU A 288 12.37 10.14 -11.69
N HIS A 289 11.87 10.61 -10.53
CA HIS A 289 12.67 11.03 -9.40
C HIS A 289 13.05 9.94 -8.40
N ASP A 290 12.65 8.67 -8.61
CA ASP A 290 12.97 7.51 -7.74
C ASP A 290 12.99 7.81 -6.22
N HIS A 291 11.97 8.54 -5.75
CA HIS A 291 11.82 8.86 -4.32
C HIS A 291 11.72 7.61 -3.43
N GLY A 292 11.44 6.47 -4.05
CA GLY A 292 11.43 5.17 -3.38
C GLY A 292 12.78 4.79 -2.77
N SER A 293 13.90 5.25 -3.35
CA SER A 293 15.25 4.98 -2.85
C SER A 293 15.50 5.58 -1.46
N ILE A 294 14.87 6.73 -1.14
CA ILE A 294 14.96 7.36 0.18
C ILE A 294 14.54 6.38 1.29
N SER A 295 13.58 5.52 1.00
CA SER A 295 13.08 4.55 1.99
C SER A 295 14.12 3.51 2.38
N ALA A 296 15.00 3.10 1.47
CA ALA A 296 16.06 2.15 1.74
C ALA A 296 17.19 2.73 2.60
N GLU A 297 17.43 4.04 2.50
CA GLU A 297 18.55 4.72 3.16
C GLU A 297 18.49 4.64 4.68
N VAL A 298 17.29 4.59 5.28
CA VAL A 298 17.14 4.41 6.74
C VAL A 298 17.54 2.99 7.17
N PHE A 299 17.47 2.01 6.26
CA PHE A 299 17.82 0.62 6.55
C PHE A 299 19.30 0.29 6.36
N VAL A 300 20.08 1.15 5.69
CA VAL A 300 21.51 0.90 5.43
C VAL A 300 22.31 0.73 6.74
N ASP A 301 22.08 1.60 7.71
CA ASP A 301 22.85 1.66 8.95
C ASP A 301 22.12 0.98 10.13
N LEU A 302 21.03 0.27 9.89
CA LEU A 302 20.27 -0.39 10.94
C LEU A 302 20.95 -1.69 11.40
N ALA A 303 20.76 -2.01 12.69
CA ALA A 303 21.00 -3.35 13.18
C ALA A 303 20.02 -4.34 12.50
N PRO A 304 20.41 -5.63 12.36
CA PRO A 304 19.53 -6.64 11.81
C PRO A 304 18.15 -6.69 12.48
N VAL A 305 17.11 -6.81 11.66
CA VAL A 305 15.70 -6.65 12.09
C VAL A 305 15.22 -7.90 12.80
N VAL A 306 14.89 -7.78 14.08
CA VAL A 306 14.37 -8.88 14.89
C VAL A 306 12.88 -9.11 14.66
N GLU A 307 12.38 -10.32 14.99
CA GLU A 307 11.01 -10.75 14.76
C GLU A 307 9.94 -9.73 15.21
N THR A 308 10.10 -9.16 16.41
CA THR A 308 9.14 -8.20 16.96
C THR A 308 9.08 -6.92 16.15
N GLN A 309 10.20 -6.47 15.60
CA GLN A 309 10.26 -5.32 14.68
C GLN A 309 9.62 -5.67 13.34
N GLN A 310 9.92 -6.85 12.78
CA GLN A 310 9.26 -7.32 11.53
C GLN A 310 7.74 -7.28 11.67
N GLN A 311 7.20 -7.86 12.75
CA GLN A 311 5.75 -7.86 13.00
C GLN A 311 5.17 -6.44 13.14
N ALA A 312 5.86 -5.55 13.85
CA ALA A 312 5.42 -4.17 14.04
C ALA A 312 5.40 -3.40 12.70
N LEU A 313 6.42 -3.57 11.88
CA LEU A 313 6.55 -2.89 10.59
C LEU A 313 5.54 -3.43 9.55
N LEU A 314 5.34 -4.74 9.49
CA LEU A 314 4.29 -5.32 8.64
C LEU A 314 2.88 -4.89 9.08
N CYS A 315 2.65 -4.73 10.39
CA CYS A 315 1.40 -4.18 10.90
C CYS A 315 1.17 -2.74 10.42
N VAL A 316 2.20 -1.89 10.40
CA VAL A 316 2.12 -0.53 9.84
C VAL A 316 1.71 -0.57 8.36
N LEU A 317 2.36 -1.43 7.56
CA LEU A 317 2.04 -1.56 6.14
C LEU A 317 0.60 -2.05 5.90
N THR A 318 0.13 -3.00 6.72
CA THR A 318 -1.27 -3.47 6.66
C THR A 318 -2.26 -2.34 6.91
N HIS A 319 -2.03 -1.53 7.94
CA HIS A 319 -2.87 -0.38 8.23
C HIS A 319 -2.82 0.67 7.14
N PHE A 320 -1.64 0.93 6.59
CA PHE A 320 -1.47 1.86 5.48
C PHE A 320 -2.26 1.40 4.24
N ALA A 321 -2.08 0.14 3.82
CA ALA A 321 -2.79 -0.43 2.68
C ALA A 321 -4.32 -0.37 2.85
N ARG A 322 -4.81 -0.68 4.06
CA ARG A 322 -6.23 -0.55 4.42
C ARG A 322 -6.73 0.88 4.27
N LEU A 323 -6.04 1.86 4.86
CA LEU A 323 -6.46 3.26 4.82
C LEU A 323 -6.45 3.81 3.38
N THR A 324 -5.49 3.41 2.56
CA THR A 324 -5.44 3.73 1.13
C THR A 324 -6.66 3.17 0.39
N ALA A 325 -7.04 1.92 0.68
CA ALA A 325 -8.24 1.31 0.09
C ALA A 325 -9.52 1.99 0.60
N GLU A 326 -9.62 2.31 1.89
CA GLU A 326 -10.77 3.02 2.45
C GLU A 326 -10.94 4.41 1.83
N ALA A 327 -9.83 5.15 1.58
CA ALA A 327 -9.85 6.43 0.87
C ALA A 327 -10.37 6.24 -0.57
N SER A 328 -9.84 5.27 -1.30
CA SER A 328 -10.31 4.94 -2.66
C SER A 328 -11.80 4.59 -2.69
N ALA A 329 -12.26 3.74 -1.76
CA ALA A 329 -13.68 3.37 -1.65
C ALA A 329 -14.57 4.57 -1.29
N ALA A 330 -14.06 5.49 -0.46
CA ALA A 330 -14.79 6.70 -0.08
C ALA A 330 -14.97 7.65 -1.28
N VAL A 331 -13.94 7.82 -2.12
CA VAL A 331 -14.02 8.60 -3.35
C VAL A 331 -15.15 8.07 -4.23
N LEU A 332 -15.15 6.77 -4.53
CA LEU A 332 -16.19 6.17 -5.36
C LEU A 332 -17.58 6.38 -4.75
N ARG A 333 -17.79 6.02 -3.48
CA ARG A 333 -19.11 6.15 -2.84
C ARG A 333 -19.60 7.58 -2.78
N TYR A 334 -18.73 8.54 -2.48
CA TYR A 334 -19.13 9.93 -2.32
C TYR A 334 -19.46 10.59 -3.65
N TYR A 335 -18.65 10.40 -4.67
CA TYR A 335 -18.81 11.07 -5.95
C TYR A 335 -19.70 10.32 -6.94
N ASP A 336 -20.01 9.05 -6.72
CA ASP A 336 -21.03 8.33 -7.47
C ASP A 336 -22.45 8.75 -7.03
N ASP A 337 -22.63 9.18 -5.79
CA ASP A 337 -23.89 9.73 -5.28
C ASP A 337 -24.03 11.21 -5.70
N VAL A 338 -24.94 11.47 -6.63
CA VAL A 338 -25.21 12.82 -7.16
C VAL A 338 -25.80 13.79 -6.14
N SER A 339 -26.34 13.29 -5.01
CA SER A 339 -26.89 14.12 -3.94
C SER A 339 -25.80 14.81 -3.10
N ASN A 340 -24.58 14.28 -3.08
CA ASN A 340 -23.46 14.89 -2.38
C ASN A 340 -22.96 16.14 -3.14
N PRO A 341 -22.50 17.21 -2.48
CA PRO A 341 -21.84 18.31 -3.16
C PRO A 341 -20.49 17.87 -3.77
N ILE A 342 -20.04 18.51 -4.86
CA ILE A 342 -18.70 18.26 -5.41
C ILE A 342 -17.63 18.65 -4.39
N VAL A 343 -17.80 19.79 -3.76
CA VAL A 343 -16.89 20.32 -2.75
C VAL A 343 -17.41 19.95 -1.37
N CYS A 344 -16.69 19.09 -0.66
CA CYS A 344 -16.99 18.78 0.73
C CYS A 344 -16.65 20.03 1.57
N LEU A 345 -17.68 20.71 2.06
CA LEU A 345 -17.53 21.89 2.90
C LEU A 345 -17.74 21.51 4.37
N PRO A 346 -17.05 22.21 5.32
CA PRO A 346 -17.40 22.06 6.72
C PRO A 346 -18.83 22.58 6.92
N THR A 347 -19.74 21.71 7.34
CA THR A 347 -21.06 22.13 7.79
C THR A 347 -20.95 22.65 9.22
N TRP A 348 -20.79 23.96 9.36
CA TRP A 348 -20.95 24.65 10.63
C TRP A 348 -22.33 25.31 10.56
N ASP A 349 -23.36 24.59 10.89
CA ASP A 349 -24.66 25.15 11.22
C ASP A 349 -24.77 25.36 12.73
#